data_6c29d1cd10954cb27d894eff9130e3fd
#
_entry.id   6c29d1cd10954cb27d894eff9130e3fd
#
_cell.length_a   1.000
_cell.length_b   1.000
_cell.length_c   1.000
_cell.angle_alpha   90.00
_cell.angle_beta   90.00
_cell.angle_gamma   90.00
#
_symmetry.space_group_name_H-M   'P 1'
#
loop_
_entity.id
_entity.type
_entity.pdbx_description
1 polymer ?
#
loop_
_entity_poly.entity_id
_entity_poly.type
_entity_poly.pdbx_seq_one_letter_code
_entity_poly.pdbx_strand_id
1 'polypeptide(L)'
;MRFSIRLLAAFTAWTVTVTCAATPVVSSDAAGTCSEGLSQLGKKLSKSAKIYCPGSAEFEKATARWSVLEAPKVNIVVVPGTEEDVAKTVKYANSKDLPFLAYNTAHGAITTLGKMDHGIEIYLNQLNKVEVAADGKTVTIGGGTQSKKVTDTLWAANKQTVTGTCECVSYMGPGLGGGHGWLQGHHGIIADQWVSLNIVMADGSFKTIDNKSDLWWALKGAGHNFGIVTSITSKVYEIQHRDWAIETLVFSGEHVEKLYQTANEYLLRKQPEGLINWSYWVHNPDADPENPIILFWLIQEGVKAIDPEISKPFHDLKPIAITPESGDYRDLARWTQIDIDAAPCQKSGLVNPRFPLYLQEYNVTAMKIAWDLFSAETGPQTPFSTSIFMFEGYSTQAVRGINDRSAAFAFRHQDILTAPLITYKPGDTKLDQKAADIGNELRQILHQASGQSEMSVYLNYAYGNEEPVSWYGDEDWRQDRLKSLKNKYDPKGKFSFFGPVA
;
A
#
# COMPACT_ATOMS: atom_id res chain seq x y z
N MET A 1 -37.41 -0.59 -15.13
CA MET A 1 -36.33 -1.34 -15.75
C MET A 1 -35.14 -1.25 -14.79
N ARG A 2 -34.78 -2.34 -14.11
CA ARG A 2 -33.62 -2.38 -13.19
C ARG A 2 -32.39 -2.64 -14.04
N PHE A 3 -31.60 -1.64 -14.30
CA PHE A 3 -30.23 -1.83 -14.83
C PHE A 3 -29.32 -2.25 -13.68
N SER A 4 -29.09 -3.55 -13.57
CA SER A 4 -27.96 -4.04 -12.77
C SER A 4 -26.70 -3.83 -13.60
N ILE A 5 -26.00 -2.74 -13.36
CA ILE A 5 -24.64 -2.56 -13.88
C ILE A 5 -23.76 -3.50 -13.06
N ARG A 6 -23.67 -4.75 -13.49
CA ARG A 6 -22.53 -5.59 -13.12
C ARG A 6 -21.36 -5.03 -13.92
N LEU A 7 -20.45 -4.33 -13.25
CA LEU A 7 -19.08 -4.10 -13.77
C LEU A 7 -18.39 -5.48 -13.84
N LEU A 8 -18.83 -6.29 -14.80
CA LEU A 8 -18.11 -7.47 -15.20
C LEU A 8 -16.93 -6.94 -16.03
N ALA A 9 -15.73 -7.05 -15.47
CA ALA A 9 -14.53 -7.08 -16.30
C ALA A 9 -14.76 -8.18 -17.34
N ALA A 10 -15.11 -7.79 -18.56
CA ALA A 10 -15.17 -8.70 -19.70
C ALA A 10 -13.72 -9.09 -20.04
N PHE A 11 -13.15 -10.02 -19.27
CA PHE A 11 -12.02 -10.81 -19.74
C PHE A 11 -12.59 -11.78 -20.79
N THR A 12 -12.56 -11.36 -22.05
CA THR A 12 -12.63 -12.30 -23.15
C THR A 12 -11.57 -13.36 -22.90
N ALA A 13 -12.03 -14.59 -22.68
CA ALA A 13 -11.17 -15.76 -22.59
C ALA A 13 -10.45 -15.92 -23.94
N TRP A 14 -9.29 -15.32 -24.05
CA TRP A 14 -8.33 -15.65 -25.09
C TRP A 14 -7.74 -16.98 -24.68
N THR A 15 -8.01 -18.01 -25.48
CA THR A 15 -7.28 -19.26 -25.43
C THR A 15 -5.81 -18.95 -25.69
N VAL A 16 -5.05 -18.80 -24.61
CA VAL A 16 -3.60 -18.70 -24.67
C VAL A 16 -3.10 -20.09 -25.08
N THR A 17 -2.66 -20.21 -26.31
CA THR A 17 -1.81 -21.31 -26.73
C THR A 17 -0.55 -21.20 -25.87
N VAL A 18 -0.38 -22.13 -24.92
CA VAL A 18 0.84 -22.24 -24.10
C VAL A 18 1.97 -22.58 -25.03
N THR A 19 2.68 -21.57 -25.53
CA THR A 19 4.04 -21.75 -26.01
C THR A 19 4.87 -22.12 -24.79
N CYS A 20 5.50 -23.30 -24.84
CA CYS A 20 6.46 -23.74 -23.84
C CYS A 20 7.46 -22.60 -23.57
N ALA A 21 7.27 -21.87 -22.48
CA ALA A 21 8.27 -20.92 -22.00
C ALA A 21 9.52 -21.75 -21.67
N ALA A 22 10.66 -21.35 -22.23
CA ALA A 22 11.95 -21.92 -21.89
C ALA A 22 12.09 -21.88 -20.35
N THR A 23 12.38 -23.02 -19.75
CA THR A 23 12.72 -23.09 -18.31
C THR A 23 13.80 -22.05 -18.03
N PRO A 24 13.62 -21.14 -17.09
CA PRO A 24 14.67 -20.17 -16.77
C PRO A 24 15.94 -20.93 -16.40
N VAL A 25 17.03 -20.60 -17.07
CA VAL A 25 18.35 -21.17 -16.76
C VAL A 25 18.76 -20.61 -15.41
N VAL A 26 18.60 -21.41 -14.35
CA VAL A 26 19.08 -21.06 -12.99
C VAL A 26 20.59 -20.92 -13.07
N SER A 27 21.14 -19.77 -12.68
CA SER A 27 22.58 -19.57 -12.64
C SER A 27 23.21 -20.58 -11.66
N SER A 28 24.39 -21.08 -11.99
CA SER A 28 25.14 -22.01 -11.13
C SER A 28 25.35 -21.46 -9.70
N ASP A 29 25.50 -20.16 -9.57
CA ASP A 29 25.72 -19.46 -8.32
C ASP A 29 24.46 -19.42 -7.44
N ALA A 30 23.28 -19.21 -8.04
CA ALA A 30 22.02 -19.23 -7.30
C ALA A 30 21.69 -20.64 -6.78
N ALA A 31 21.93 -21.67 -7.60
CA ALA A 31 21.74 -23.07 -7.20
C ALA A 31 22.72 -23.48 -6.09
N GLY A 32 23.97 -23.05 -6.16
CA GLY A 32 24.98 -23.27 -5.13
C GLY A 32 24.63 -22.63 -3.82
N THR A 33 24.27 -21.35 -3.85
CA THR A 33 23.85 -20.57 -2.66
C THR A 33 22.63 -21.20 -1.97
N CYS A 34 21.64 -21.66 -2.73
CA CYS A 34 20.47 -22.30 -2.14
C CYS A 34 20.77 -23.68 -1.53
N SER A 35 21.62 -24.50 -2.17
CA SER A 35 22.05 -25.79 -1.63
C SER A 35 22.79 -25.63 -0.29
N GLU A 36 23.66 -24.61 -0.18
CA GLU A 36 24.34 -24.27 1.05
C GLU A 36 23.34 -23.79 2.12
N GLY A 37 22.36 -22.95 1.75
CA GLY A 37 21.27 -22.54 2.64
C GLY A 37 20.50 -23.71 3.23
N LEU A 38 20.11 -24.68 2.39
CA LEU A 38 19.44 -25.90 2.83
C LEU A 38 20.29 -26.69 3.83
N SER A 39 21.59 -26.86 3.57
CA SER A 39 22.48 -27.67 4.40
C SER A 39 22.87 -27.01 5.72
N GLN A 40 23.05 -25.69 5.75
CA GLN A 40 23.56 -24.95 6.91
C GLN A 40 22.47 -24.22 7.70
N LEU A 41 21.57 -23.48 7.02
CA LEU A 41 20.50 -22.74 7.65
C LEU A 41 19.31 -23.67 7.99
N GLY A 42 18.88 -24.52 7.04
CA GLY A 42 17.71 -25.37 7.19
C GLY A 42 17.76 -26.24 8.45
N LYS A 43 18.96 -26.74 8.82
CA LYS A 43 19.15 -27.55 10.05
C LYS A 43 18.95 -26.77 11.36
N LYS A 44 19.00 -25.44 11.30
CA LYS A 44 18.87 -24.56 12.48
C LYS A 44 17.45 -24.00 12.65
N LEU A 45 16.63 -24.06 11.61
CA LEU A 45 15.26 -23.55 11.62
C LEU A 45 14.30 -24.51 12.32
N SER A 46 13.14 -24.03 12.68
CA SER A 46 12.05 -24.82 13.21
C SER A 46 11.55 -25.84 12.17
N LYS A 47 10.87 -26.89 12.63
CA LYS A 47 10.30 -27.95 11.75
C LYS A 47 9.24 -27.41 10.77
N SER A 48 8.58 -26.30 11.11
CA SER A 48 7.56 -25.68 10.27
C SER A 48 8.13 -24.69 9.25
N ALA A 49 9.40 -24.27 9.41
CA ALA A 49 10.06 -23.41 8.44
C ALA A 49 10.30 -24.13 7.12
N LYS A 50 10.30 -23.37 6.02
CA LYS A 50 10.56 -23.87 4.68
C LYS A 50 11.63 -23.04 3.99
N ILE A 51 12.37 -23.66 3.08
CA ILE A 51 13.33 -22.97 2.19
C ILE A 51 12.98 -23.40 0.76
N TYR A 52 12.81 -22.40 -0.10
CA TYR A 52 12.54 -22.62 -1.53
C TYR A 52 13.73 -22.15 -2.35
N CYS A 53 14.09 -22.96 -3.34
CA CYS A 53 15.18 -22.71 -4.27
C CYS A 53 14.67 -22.35 -5.66
N PRO A 54 15.41 -21.55 -6.44
CA PRO A 54 15.10 -21.26 -7.83
C PRO A 54 14.82 -22.52 -8.63
N GLY A 55 13.81 -22.42 -9.51
CA GLY A 55 13.35 -23.56 -10.35
C GLY A 55 12.28 -24.44 -9.68
N SER A 56 11.89 -24.20 -8.42
CA SER A 56 10.71 -24.83 -7.82
C SER A 56 9.46 -23.97 -7.99
N ALA A 57 8.30 -24.62 -8.12
CA ALA A 57 7.01 -23.91 -8.23
C ALA A 57 6.71 -23.05 -6.99
N GLU A 58 7.15 -23.50 -5.80
CA GLU A 58 7.02 -22.77 -4.56
C GLU A 58 7.89 -21.49 -4.55
N PHE A 59 9.08 -21.55 -5.12
CA PHE A 59 9.96 -20.39 -5.27
C PHE A 59 9.32 -19.34 -6.19
N GLU A 60 8.88 -19.75 -7.38
CA GLU A 60 8.22 -18.86 -8.35
C GLU A 60 6.97 -18.20 -7.75
N LYS A 61 6.15 -18.98 -7.02
CA LYS A 61 4.98 -18.44 -6.33
C LYS A 61 5.36 -17.47 -5.21
N ALA A 62 6.40 -17.77 -4.46
CA ALA A 62 6.84 -16.94 -3.34
C ALA A 62 7.44 -15.62 -3.83
N THR A 63 8.26 -15.65 -4.89
CA THR A 63 8.90 -14.45 -5.45
C THR A 63 8.00 -13.61 -6.35
N ALA A 64 6.79 -14.11 -6.70
CA ALA A 64 5.83 -13.35 -7.47
C ALA A 64 5.43 -12.05 -6.75
N ARG A 65 5.47 -10.92 -7.46
CA ARG A 65 5.17 -9.59 -6.94
C ARG A 65 3.97 -8.96 -7.65
N TRP A 66 3.36 -7.98 -7.00
CA TRP A 66 2.28 -7.19 -7.60
C TRP A 66 2.77 -6.32 -8.77
N SER A 67 3.98 -5.77 -8.68
CA SER A 67 4.67 -5.10 -9.77
C SER A 67 6.00 -5.79 -10.03
N VAL A 68 6.30 -6.05 -11.30
CA VAL A 68 7.56 -6.71 -11.69
C VAL A 68 8.68 -5.72 -12.04
N LEU A 69 8.40 -4.41 -12.04
CA LEU A 69 9.41 -3.38 -12.26
C LEU A 69 10.42 -3.39 -11.11
N GLU A 70 11.71 -3.44 -11.46
CA GLU A 70 12.81 -3.41 -10.49
C GLU A 70 12.58 -4.43 -9.34
N ALA A 71 12.16 -5.65 -9.69
CA ALA A 71 12.01 -6.70 -8.69
C ALA A 71 13.37 -7.13 -8.13
N PRO A 72 13.48 -7.43 -6.82
CA PRO A 72 14.73 -7.91 -6.23
C PRO A 72 15.16 -9.24 -6.86
N LYS A 73 16.47 -9.44 -7.03
CA LYS A 73 17.03 -10.72 -7.45
C LYS A 73 17.25 -11.61 -6.24
N VAL A 74 16.67 -12.80 -6.27
CA VAL A 74 16.54 -13.70 -5.13
C VAL A 74 17.23 -15.03 -5.41
N ASN A 75 18.08 -15.47 -4.49
CA ASN A 75 18.72 -16.80 -4.53
C ASN A 75 18.03 -17.83 -3.62
N ILE A 76 17.40 -17.35 -2.54
CA ILE A 76 16.76 -18.19 -1.53
C ILE A 76 15.49 -17.49 -1.03
N VAL A 77 14.41 -18.24 -0.90
CA VAL A 77 13.25 -17.81 -0.13
C VAL A 77 13.19 -18.63 1.16
N VAL A 78 13.22 -17.96 2.31
CA VAL A 78 13.02 -18.57 3.61
C VAL A 78 11.62 -18.22 4.11
N VAL A 79 10.83 -19.23 4.46
CA VAL A 79 9.50 -19.07 5.07
C VAL A 79 9.62 -19.47 6.54
N PRO A 80 9.80 -18.51 7.48
CA PRO A 80 9.98 -18.80 8.89
C PRO A 80 8.70 -19.39 9.50
N GLY A 81 8.84 -20.39 10.32
CA GLY A 81 7.74 -20.96 11.11
C GLY A 81 7.59 -20.30 12.48
N THR A 82 8.63 -19.62 12.94
CA THR A 82 8.69 -18.89 14.22
C THR A 82 9.41 -17.57 14.06
N GLU A 83 9.23 -16.64 15.00
CA GLU A 83 9.97 -15.37 15.04
C GLU A 83 11.49 -15.59 15.16
N GLU A 84 11.91 -16.67 15.90
CA GLU A 84 13.30 -17.03 16.04
C GLU A 84 13.95 -17.47 14.71
N ASP A 85 13.19 -18.07 13.80
CA ASP A 85 13.68 -18.45 12.48
C ASP A 85 14.08 -17.23 11.65
N VAL A 86 13.36 -16.09 11.81
CA VAL A 86 13.74 -14.82 11.20
C VAL A 86 15.11 -14.36 11.71
N ALA A 87 15.33 -14.40 13.04
CA ALA A 87 16.62 -14.04 13.64
C ALA A 87 17.77 -14.94 13.16
N LYS A 88 17.53 -16.24 13.05
CA LYS A 88 18.51 -17.21 12.54
C LYS A 88 18.82 -16.95 11.05
N THR A 89 17.82 -16.59 10.27
CA THR A 89 17.99 -16.27 8.85
C THR A 89 18.82 -15.01 8.66
N VAL A 90 18.56 -13.94 9.43
CA VAL A 90 19.37 -12.71 9.39
C VAL A 90 20.81 -12.99 9.80
N LYS A 91 21.05 -13.77 10.87
CA LYS A 91 22.41 -14.17 11.29
C LYS A 91 23.14 -14.97 10.21
N TYR A 92 22.43 -15.88 9.54
CA TYR A 92 22.98 -16.64 8.43
C TYR A 92 23.34 -15.72 7.26
N ALA A 93 22.42 -14.85 6.83
CA ALA A 93 22.67 -13.88 5.77
C ALA A 93 23.92 -13.02 6.06
N ASN A 94 24.03 -12.49 7.29
CA ASN A 94 25.19 -11.72 7.72
C ASN A 94 26.49 -12.55 7.68
N SER A 95 26.46 -13.84 8.07
CA SER A 95 27.65 -14.71 8.06
C SER A 95 28.13 -15.05 6.64
N LYS A 96 27.28 -14.86 5.64
CA LYS A 96 27.55 -15.11 4.22
C LYS A 96 27.67 -13.82 3.41
N ASP A 97 27.55 -12.68 4.07
CA ASP A 97 27.47 -11.34 3.46
C ASP A 97 26.40 -11.25 2.35
N LEU A 98 25.28 -11.96 2.53
CA LEU A 98 24.14 -11.92 1.62
C LEU A 98 23.19 -10.78 2.02
N PRO A 99 22.67 -10.02 1.05
CA PRO A 99 21.57 -9.10 1.32
C PRO A 99 20.30 -9.89 1.66
N PHE A 100 19.38 -9.25 2.38
CA PHE A 100 18.09 -9.88 2.70
C PHE A 100 16.97 -8.86 2.76
N LEU A 101 15.75 -9.31 2.43
CA LEU A 101 14.53 -8.51 2.42
C LEU A 101 13.39 -9.32 3.03
N ALA A 102 12.74 -8.77 4.06
CA ALA A 102 11.50 -9.37 4.56
C ALA A 102 10.29 -8.84 3.81
N TYR A 103 9.34 -9.71 3.53
CA TYR A 103 8.08 -9.34 2.89
C TYR A 103 6.92 -10.23 3.35
N ASN A 104 5.70 -9.79 3.08
CA ASN A 104 4.50 -10.57 3.29
C ASN A 104 3.78 -10.79 1.94
N THR A 105 2.99 -9.82 1.47
CA THR A 105 2.19 -9.99 0.25
C THR A 105 2.87 -9.49 -1.01
N ALA A 106 4.07 -8.90 -0.89
CA ALA A 106 4.89 -8.38 -1.99
C ALA A 106 4.14 -7.33 -2.87
N HIS A 107 3.34 -6.48 -2.21
CA HIS A 107 2.55 -5.42 -2.85
C HIS A 107 3.33 -4.11 -3.04
N GLY A 108 4.49 -3.97 -2.38
CA GLY A 108 5.37 -2.81 -2.57
C GLY A 108 5.95 -2.77 -3.98
N ALA A 109 5.88 -1.61 -4.63
CA ALA A 109 6.29 -1.40 -6.02
C ALA A 109 7.43 -0.37 -6.18
N ILE A 110 8.03 0.07 -5.07
CA ILE A 110 9.12 1.03 -5.09
C ILE A 110 10.36 0.45 -5.81
N THR A 111 10.93 1.20 -6.75
CA THR A 111 12.03 0.73 -7.61
C THR A 111 13.34 0.50 -6.85
N THR A 112 13.50 1.09 -5.66
CA THR A 112 14.68 0.85 -4.82
C THR A 112 14.85 -0.61 -4.38
N LEU A 113 13.81 -1.44 -4.48
CA LEU A 113 13.87 -2.89 -4.22
C LEU A 113 14.82 -3.61 -5.19
N GLY A 114 14.95 -3.14 -6.44
CA GLY A 114 15.85 -3.69 -7.44
C GLY A 114 17.34 -3.60 -7.08
N LYS A 115 17.68 -2.79 -6.06
CA LYS A 115 19.05 -2.74 -5.51
C LYS A 115 19.44 -4.02 -4.76
N MET A 116 18.49 -4.88 -4.38
CA MET A 116 18.79 -6.18 -3.80
C MET A 116 19.20 -7.15 -4.91
N ASP A 117 20.48 -7.53 -4.89
CA ASP A 117 21.08 -8.42 -5.88
C ASP A 117 21.47 -9.74 -5.24
N HIS A 118 20.91 -10.86 -5.72
CA HIS A 118 21.22 -12.23 -5.30
C HIS A 118 21.08 -12.48 -3.77
N GLY A 119 19.99 -12.00 -3.18
CA GLY A 119 19.74 -12.03 -1.74
C GLY A 119 18.82 -13.16 -1.27
N ILE A 120 18.49 -13.06 0.02
CA ILE A 120 17.52 -13.92 0.70
C ILE A 120 16.23 -13.14 0.89
N GLU A 121 15.11 -13.62 0.34
CA GLU A 121 13.78 -13.15 0.72
C GLU A 121 13.25 -13.94 1.94
N ILE A 122 12.76 -13.21 2.94
CA ILE A 122 12.17 -13.78 4.16
C ILE A 122 10.66 -13.58 4.07
N TYR A 123 9.94 -14.64 3.70
CA TYR A 123 8.50 -14.61 3.46
C TYR A 123 7.72 -14.90 4.74
N LEU A 124 7.16 -13.87 5.35
CA LEU A 124 6.59 -13.92 6.70
C LEU A 124 5.19 -14.58 6.79
N ASN A 125 4.63 -15.11 5.71
CA ASN A 125 3.22 -15.53 5.62
C ASN A 125 2.76 -16.55 6.67
N GLN A 126 3.66 -17.35 7.25
CA GLN A 126 3.31 -18.27 8.35
C GLN A 126 3.19 -17.56 9.70
N LEU A 127 3.79 -16.38 9.88
CA LEU A 127 3.65 -15.58 11.09
C LEU A 127 2.37 -14.73 11.00
N ASN A 128 1.22 -15.37 10.91
CA ASN A 128 -0.06 -14.71 10.60
C ASN A 128 -1.13 -14.86 11.70
N LYS A 129 -0.72 -15.05 12.94
CA LYS A 129 -1.62 -15.15 14.09
C LYS A 129 -2.29 -13.81 14.37
N VAL A 130 -3.58 -13.82 14.69
CA VAL A 130 -4.33 -12.66 15.19
C VAL A 130 -5.00 -13.10 16.48
N GLU A 131 -4.69 -12.47 17.61
CA GLU A 131 -5.12 -12.90 18.93
C GLU A 131 -5.50 -11.70 19.79
N VAL A 132 -6.79 -11.57 20.07
CA VAL A 132 -7.31 -10.52 20.95
C VAL A 132 -6.93 -10.87 22.39
N ALA A 133 -6.39 -9.89 23.12
CA ALA A 133 -6.06 -10.05 24.53
C ALA A 133 -7.33 -10.32 25.37
N ALA A 134 -7.17 -11.03 26.48
CA ALA A 134 -8.29 -11.40 27.34
C ALA A 134 -9.09 -10.21 27.89
N ASP A 135 -8.44 -9.05 28.05
CA ASP A 135 -9.09 -7.80 28.49
C ASP A 135 -9.80 -7.05 27.36
N GLY A 136 -9.71 -7.54 26.12
CA GLY A 136 -10.34 -6.96 24.93
C GLY A 136 -9.85 -5.57 24.54
N LYS A 137 -8.67 -5.11 25.01
CA LYS A 137 -8.14 -3.76 24.75
C LYS A 137 -7.06 -3.76 23.68
N THR A 138 -6.42 -4.90 23.45
CA THR A 138 -5.35 -5.02 22.46
C THR A 138 -5.48 -6.31 21.66
N VAL A 139 -4.76 -6.36 20.53
CA VAL A 139 -4.64 -7.53 19.68
C VAL A 139 -3.17 -7.75 19.35
N THR A 140 -2.72 -9.00 19.38
CA THR A 140 -1.41 -9.39 18.84
C THR A 140 -1.59 -9.84 17.39
N ILE A 141 -0.84 -9.23 16.46
CA ILE A 141 -0.91 -9.48 15.03
C ILE A 141 0.48 -9.90 14.54
N GLY A 142 0.59 -11.07 13.92
CA GLY A 142 1.83 -11.55 13.31
C GLY A 142 2.23 -10.74 12.08
N GLY A 143 3.54 -10.59 11.84
CA GLY A 143 4.10 -9.78 10.74
C GLY A 143 3.70 -10.23 9.33
N GLY A 144 3.25 -11.47 9.19
CA GLY A 144 2.76 -12.05 7.94
C GLY A 144 1.24 -11.97 7.74
N THR A 145 0.52 -11.17 8.54
CA THR A 145 -0.95 -11.11 8.49
C THR A 145 -1.43 -10.10 7.44
N GLN A 146 -2.44 -10.48 6.66
CA GLN A 146 -3.15 -9.58 5.73
C GLN A 146 -4.21 -8.74 6.46
N SER A 147 -4.52 -7.56 5.93
CA SER A 147 -5.54 -6.65 6.47
C SER A 147 -6.90 -7.33 6.61
N LYS A 148 -7.34 -8.09 5.59
CA LYS A 148 -8.59 -8.87 5.66
C LYS A 148 -8.67 -9.77 6.89
N LYS A 149 -7.63 -10.54 7.17
CA LYS A 149 -7.62 -11.45 8.32
C LYS A 149 -7.71 -10.69 9.64
N VAL A 150 -7.08 -9.53 9.77
CA VAL A 150 -7.20 -8.68 10.96
C VAL A 150 -8.63 -8.19 11.11
N THR A 151 -9.20 -7.63 10.05
CA THR A 151 -10.57 -7.11 10.02
C THR A 151 -11.58 -8.20 10.39
N ASP A 152 -11.55 -9.36 9.73
CA ASP A 152 -12.51 -10.45 9.95
C ASP A 152 -12.42 -11.02 11.38
N THR A 153 -11.17 -11.19 11.88
CA THR A 153 -10.96 -11.71 13.25
C THR A 153 -11.49 -10.75 14.30
N LEU A 154 -11.22 -9.45 14.14
CA LEU A 154 -11.68 -8.43 15.08
C LEU A 154 -13.19 -8.22 15.01
N TRP A 155 -13.75 -8.22 13.80
CA TRP A 155 -15.21 -8.09 13.63
C TRP A 155 -15.97 -9.25 14.30
N ALA A 156 -15.46 -10.48 14.16
CA ALA A 156 -16.03 -11.64 14.84
C ALA A 156 -15.96 -11.53 16.37
N ALA A 157 -14.97 -10.80 16.91
CA ALA A 157 -14.82 -10.49 18.33
C ALA A 157 -15.56 -9.22 18.77
N ASN A 158 -16.37 -8.62 17.89
CA ASN A 158 -17.05 -7.34 18.11
C ASN A 158 -16.09 -6.18 18.37
N LYS A 159 -14.92 -6.21 17.73
CA LYS A 159 -13.84 -5.22 17.83
C LYS A 159 -13.46 -4.69 16.44
N GLN A 160 -12.75 -3.58 16.43
CA GLN A 160 -12.14 -2.99 15.24
C GLN A 160 -10.80 -2.34 15.57
N THR A 161 -9.98 -2.10 14.55
CA THR A 161 -8.77 -1.27 14.60
C THR A 161 -8.55 -0.64 13.23
N VAL A 162 -7.63 0.31 13.13
CA VAL A 162 -7.27 0.86 11.82
C VAL A 162 -6.43 -0.15 11.05
N THR A 163 -6.93 -0.60 9.90
CA THR A 163 -6.23 -1.48 8.94
C THR A 163 -6.04 -0.75 7.61
N GLY A 164 -5.13 -1.23 6.77
CA GLY A 164 -5.09 -0.81 5.37
C GLY A 164 -6.39 -1.18 4.66
N THR A 165 -6.74 -0.39 3.65
CA THR A 165 -8.02 -0.49 2.93
C THR A 165 -8.10 -1.70 2.02
N CYS A 166 -7.00 -2.06 1.34
CA CYS A 166 -6.92 -3.19 0.43
C CYS A 166 -6.77 -4.51 1.21
N GLU A 167 -7.70 -5.45 1.01
CA GLU A 167 -7.80 -6.69 1.80
C GLU A 167 -6.57 -7.58 1.72
N CYS A 168 -5.94 -7.69 0.55
CA CYS A 168 -4.78 -8.56 0.34
C CYS A 168 -3.44 -7.97 0.80
N VAL A 169 -3.39 -6.67 1.10
CA VAL A 169 -2.17 -6.03 1.58
C VAL A 169 -1.92 -6.39 3.04
N SER A 170 -0.66 -6.53 3.44
CA SER A 170 -0.32 -6.83 4.81
C SER A 170 -0.72 -5.70 5.76
N TYR A 171 -1.04 -6.05 7.01
CA TYR A 171 -1.23 -5.06 8.08
C TYR A 171 0.06 -4.31 8.40
N MET A 172 1.18 -5.06 8.46
CA MET A 172 2.46 -4.54 8.91
C MET A 172 3.13 -3.60 7.91
N GLY A 173 3.15 -3.96 6.62
CA GLY A 173 3.87 -3.20 5.60
C GLY A 173 3.45 -1.73 5.56
N PRO A 174 2.16 -1.42 5.33
CA PRO A 174 1.68 -0.04 5.36
C PRO A 174 1.92 0.66 6.69
N GLY A 175 1.74 -0.03 7.82
CA GLY A 175 1.93 0.54 9.14
C GLY A 175 3.37 1.03 9.40
N LEU A 176 4.38 0.34 8.89
CA LEU A 176 5.79 0.78 8.99
C LEU A 176 6.06 2.11 8.26
N GLY A 177 5.27 2.44 7.24
CA GLY A 177 5.27 3.74 6.56
C GLY A 177 4.15 4.69 7.00
N GLY A 178 3.54 4.43 8.18
CA GLY A 178 2.41 5.19 8.72
C GLY A 178 1.08 4.45 8.58
N GLY A 179 0.59 4.29 7.37
CA GLY A 179 -0.57 3.45 7.01
C GLY A 179 -1.92 4.14 7.12
N HIS A 180 -2.53 4.46 5.97
CA HIS A 180 -3.90 4.97 5.89
C HIS A 180 -4.93 3.85 6.01
N GLY A 181 -6.14 4.17 6.51
CA GLY A 181 -7.24 3.24 6.64
C GLY A 181 -8.58 3.93 6.88
N TRP A 182 -9.69 3.21 6.66
CA TRP A 182 -11.06 3.73 6.74
C TRP A 182 -11.40 4.39 8.08
N LEU A 183 -10.83 3.89 9.19
CA LEU A 183 -11.11 4.37 10.55
C LEU A 183 -10.14 5.44 11.05
N GLN A 184 -9.27 5.97 10.19
CA GLN A 184 -8.26 6.95 10.63
C GLN A 184 -8.84 8.26 11.12
N GLY A 185 -10.05 8.63 10.69
CA GLY A 185 -10.76 9.82 11.19
C GLY A 185 -11.03 9.76 12.69
N HIS A 186 -11.30 8.56 13.20
CA HIS A 186 -11.56 8.31 14.63
C HIS A 186 -10.28 8.07 15.45
N HIS A 187 -9.26 7.40 14.85
CA HIS A 187 -8.18 6.79 15.65
C HIS A 187 -6.77 7.17 15.22
N GLY A 188 -6.60 7.95 14.15
CA GLY A 188 -5.29 8.16 13.53
C GLY A 188 -4.91 7.02 12.56
N ILE A 189 -3.68 7.03 12.05
CA ILE A 189 -3.18 6.03 11.10
C ILE A 189 -2.86 4.69 11.78
N ILE A 190 -2.54 3.64 10.99
CA ILE A 190 -2.22 2.29 11.51
C ILE A 190 -1.14 2.34 12.60
N ALA A 191 -0.04 3.07 12.37
CA ALA A 191 1.07 3.17 13.31
C ALA A 191 0.71 3.83 14.66
N ASP A 192 -0.37 4.60 14.72
CA ASP A 192 -0.84 5.25 15.95
C ASP A 192 -1.56 4.26 16.90
N GLN A 193 -1.96 3.10 16.36
CA GLN A 193 -2.60 2.05 17.15
C GLN A 193 -1.59 1.20 17.93
N TRP A 194 -0.32 1.28 17.61
CA TRP A 194 0.70 0.38 18.13
C TRP A 194 1.04 0.64 19.59
N VAL A 195 1.21 -0.46 20.33
CA VAL A 195 1.57 -0.48 21.77
C VAL A 195 2.99 -0.99 21.97
N SER A 196 3.33 -2.10 21.32
CA SER A 196 4.67 -2.69 21.31
C SER A 196 4.84 -3.56 20.08
N LEU A 197 6.05 -3.90 19.71
CA LEU A 197 6.34 -4.81 18.62
C LEU A 197 7.56 -5.68 18.92
N ASN A 198 7.58 -6.87 18.33
CA ASN A 198 8.73 -7.74 18.26
C ASN A 198 9.46 -7.53 16.93
N ILE A 199 10.77 -7.35 17.00
CA ILE A 199 11.59 -7.00 15.84
C ILE A 199 12.92 -7.75 15.85
N VAL A 200 13.36 -8.19 14.68
CA VAL A 200 14.70 -8.69 14.43
C VAL A 200 15.54 -7.57 13.86
N MET A 201 16.61 -7.22 14.57
CA MET A 201 17.55 -6.14 14.23
C MET A 201 18.54 -6.58 13.14
N ALA A 202 19.33 -5.62 12.63
CA ALA A 202 20.31 -5.84 11.57
C ALA A 202 21.40 -6.89 11.93
N ASP A 203 21.72 -7.06 13.21
CA ASP A 203 22.65 -8.08 13.71
C ASP A 203 22.00 -9.46 13.95
N GLY A 204 20.69 -9.57 13.69
CA GLY A 204 19.89 -10.76 13.97
C GLY A 204 19.54 -10.92 15.45
N SER A 205 19.69 -9.89 16.29
CA SER A 205 19.15 -9.90 17.66
C SER A 205 17.63 -9.69 17.62
N PHE A 206 16.92 -10.39 18.51
CA PHE A 206 15.48 -10.26 18.70
C PHE A 206 15.21 -9.30 19.85
N LYS A 207 14.31 -8.34 19.66
CA LYS A 207 13.94 -7.35 20.66
C LYS A 207 12.43 -7.11 20.68
N THR A 208 11.91 -6.78 21.86
CA THR A 208 10.59 -6.16 22.01
C THR A 208 10.80 -4.66 22.20
N ILE A 209 10.15 -3.85 21.37
CA ILE A 209 10.24 -2.39 21.37
C ILE A 209 8.89 -1.79 21.72
N ASP A 210 8.90 -0.80 22.59
CA ASP A 210 7.74 0.01 23.00
C ASP A 210 8.13 1.50 23.07
N ASN A 211 7.24 2.32 23.62
CA ASN A 211 7.41 3.77 23.70
C ASN A 211 8.55 4.24 24.61
N LYS A 212 9.23 3.35 25.31
CA LYS A 212 10.45 3.66 26.12
C LYS A 212 11.72 3.66 25.28
N SER A 213 11.67 3.07 24.07
CA SER A 213 12.78 3.04 23.13
C SER A 213 12.80 4.29 22.26
N ASP A 214 13.95 4.88 22.01
CA ASP A 214 14.13 5.97 21.06
C ASP A 214 13.82 5.52 19.61
N LEU A 215 13.99 4.23 19.31
CA LEU A 215 13.65 3.62 18.02
C LEU A 215 12.14 3.63 17.74
N TRP A 216 11.29 3.62 18.79
CA TRP A 216 9.83 3.61 18.66
C TRP A 216 9.28 4.68 17.73
N TRP A 217 9.89 5.87 17.81
CA TRP A 217 9.52 7.01 16.98
C TRP A 217 9.72 6.71 15.49
N ALA A 218 10.90 6.15 15.13
CA ALA A 218 11.24 5.85 13.73
C ALA A 218 10.44 4.69 13.15
N LEU A 219 10.05 3.72 13.98
CA LEU A 219 9.23 2.58 13.53
C LEU A 219 7.85 3.00 13.04
N LYS A 220 7.35 4.17 13.47
CA LYS A 220 6.06 4.73 13.08
C LYS A 220 6.20 5.72 11.91
N GLY A 221 6.48 5.23 10.71
CA GLY A 221 6.61 6.02 9.48
C GLY A 221 7.88 5.78 8.67
N ALA A 222 8.98 5.33 9.33
CA ALA A 222 10.23 4.96 8.66
C ALA A 222 10.69 3.54 9.04
N GLY A 223 9.77 2.70 9.52
CA GLY A 223 10.08 1.42 10.15
C GLY A 223 10.76 0.41 9.25
N HIS A 224 10.56 0.48 7.94
CA HIS A 224 11.23 -0.37 6.95
C HIS A 224 12.77 -0.29 7.00
N ASN A 225 13.32 0.76 7.61
CA ASN A 225 14.76 1.02 7.68
C ASN A 225 15.46 0.42 8.89
N PHE A 226 14.77 -0.23 9.84
CA PHE A 226 15.32 -0.50 11.15
C PHE A 226 15.27 -1.95 11.61
N GLY A 227 14.51 -2.81 10.93
CA GLY A 227 14.41 -4.21 11.29
C GLY A 227 13.23 -4.93 10.65
N ILE A 228 13.14 -6.23 10.94
CA ILE A 228 12.04 -7.09 10.50
C ILE A 228 11.06 -7.27 11.65
N VAL A 229 9.89 -6.64 11.54
CA VAL A 229 8.83 -6.79 12.56
C VAL A 229 8.14 -8.13 12.37
N THR A 230 8.19 -8.97 13.40
CA THR A 230 7.65 -10.33 13.38
C THR A 230 6.27 -10.43 14.01
N SER A 231 5.96 -9.55 14.94
CA SER A 231 4.61 -9.39 15.50
C SER A 231 4.45 -8.02 16.13
N ILE A 232 3.20 -7.61 16.34
CA ILE A 232 2.85 -6.33 16.94
C ILE A 232 1.67 -6.47 17.88
N THR A 233 1.67 -5.70 18.97
CA THR A 233 0.52 -5.46 19.82
C THR A 233 -0.10 -4.13 19.45
N SER A 234 -1.36 -4.13 19.07
CA SER A 234 -2.12 -2.97 18.61
C SER A 234 -3.35 -2.76 19.48
N LYS A 235 -3.78 -1.50 19.63
CA LYS A 235 -5.07 -1.16 20.28
C LYS A 235 -6.22 -1.70 19.43
N VAL A 236 -7.30 -2.08 20.11
CA VAL A 236 -8.59 -2.37 19.50
C VAL A 236 -9.69 -1.56 20.15
N TYR A 237 -10.76 -1.34 19.43
CA TYR A 237 -11.89 -0.52 19.84
C TYR A 237 -13.18 -1.31 19.72
N GLU A 238 -14.20 -0.94 20.49
CA GLU A 238 -15.57 -1.43 20.27
C GLU A 238 -16.09 -0.91 18.94
N ILE A 239 -16.87 -1.71 18.23
CA ILE A 239 -17.58 -1.27 17.04
C ILE A 239 -18.67 -0.30 17.47
N GLN A 240 -18.51 0.98 17.19
CA GLN A 240 -19.47 2.02 17.50
C GLN A 240 -20.67 1.96 16.55
N HIS A 241 -20.39 1.85 15.27
CA HIS A 241 -21.37 1.81 14.20
C HIS A 241 -21.14 0.58 13.33
N ARG A 242 -22.21 -0.18 13.10
CA ARG A 242 -22.12 -1.37 12.25
C ARG A 242 -22.50 -1.09 10.81
N ASP A 243 -23.45 -0.17 10.64
CA ASP A 243 -23.95 0.19 9.30
C ASP A 243 -22.96 1.11 8.60
N TRP A 244 -22.73 0.84 7.32
CA TRP A 244 -21.99 1.67 6.38
C TRP A 244 -22.77 1.81 5.10
N ALA A 245 -22.73 2.97 4.50
CA ALA A 245 -23.32 3.24 3.20
C ALA A 245 -22.28 3.80 2.23
N ILE A 246 -22.51 3.53 0.94
CA ILE A 246 -21.72 4.08 -0.16
C ILE A 246 -22.63 4.51 -1.29
N GLU A 247 -22.28 5.60 -1.96
CA GLU A 247 -22.76 5.92 -3.28
C GLU A 247 -21.60 5.95 -4.27
N THR A 248 -21.70 5.14 -5.32
CA THR A 248 -20.80 5.19 -6.47
C THR A 248 -21.41 6.09 -7.53
N LEU A 249 -20.75 7.22 -7.81
CA LEU A 249 -21.18 8.18 -8.82
C LEU A 249 -20.22 8.07 -10.02
N VAL A 250 -20.77 8.01 -11.22
CA VAL A 250 -19.99 7.94 -12.46
C VAL A 250 -20.14 9.25 -13.21
N PHE A 251 -19.02 9.90 -13.53
CA PHE A 251 -19.01 11.15 -14.31
C PHE A 251 -18.15 11.00 -15.57
N SER A 252 -18.53 11.75 -16.60
CA SER A 252 -17.68 12.00 -17.77
C SER A 252 -16.60 13.02 -17.46
N GLY A 253 -15.55 13.07 -18.29
CA GLY A 253 -14.44 14.01 -18.14
C GLY A 253 -14.79 15.49 -18.19
N GLU A 254 -15.94 15.84 -18.77
CA GLU A 254 -16.43 17.24 -18.78
C GLU A 254 -16.74 17.78 -17.38
N HIS A 255 -16.92 16.88 -16.39
CA HIS A 255 -17.24 17.23 -15.02
C HIS A 255 -16.00 17.44 -14.14
N VAL A 256 -14.78 17.19 -14.63
CA VAL A 256 -13.57 17.17 -13.80
C VAL A 256 -13.43 18.42 -12.95
N GLU A 257 -13.52 19.62 -13.53
CA GLU A 257 -13.37 20.88 -12.79
C GLU A 257 -14.50 21.06 -11.77
N LYS A 258 -15.74 20.88 -12.21
CA LYS A 258 -16.92 21.12 -11.37
C LYS A 258 -16.99 20.12 -10.21
N LEU A 259 -16.68 18.85 -10.46
CA LEU A 259 -16.68 17.80 -9.45
C LEU A 259 -15.67 18.08 -8.34
N TYR A 260 -14.40 18.38 -8.70
CA TYR A 260 -13.37 18.64 -7.68
C TYR A 260 -13.52 20.01 -7.00
N GLN A 261 -14.13 20.99 -7.67
CA GLN A 261 -14.58 22.21 -6.99
C GLN A 261 -15.63 21.89 -5.93
N THR A 262 -16.64 21.07 -6.26
CA THR A 262 -17.67 20.63 -5.32
C THR A 262 -17.08 19.83 -4.17
N ALA A 263 -16.10 18.95 -4.44
CA ALA A 263 -15.40 18.20 -3.39
C ALA A 263 -14.65 19.13 -2.41
N ASN A 264 -13.96 20.16 -2.91
CA ASN A 264 -13.33 21.18 -2.06
C ASN A 264 -14.34 21.91 -1.16
N GLU A 265 -15.49 22.25 -1.71
CA GLU A 265 -16.50 23.05 -0.98
C GLU A 265 -17.21 22.24 0.10
N TYR A 266 -17.58 21.00 -0.17
CA TYR A 266 -18.48 20.21 0.66
C TYR A 266 -17.80 19.11 1.47
N LEU A 267 -16.65 18.59 1.03
CA LEU A 267 -16.00 17.46 1.70
C LEU A 267 -14.75 17.85 2.50
N LEU A 268 -13.83 18.68 1.93
CA LEU A 268 -12.55 18.93 2.58
C LEU A 268 -12.63 19.86 3.81
N ARG A 269 -13.51 20.85 3.81
CA ARG A 269 -13.54 21.90 4.85
C ARG A 269 -14.21 21.48 6.16
N LYS A 270 -15.10 20.50 6.13
CA LYS A 270 -15.92 20.07 7.27
C LYS A 270 -16.22 18.57 7.22
N GLN A 271 -15.28 17.78 6.76
CA GLN A 271 -15.46 16.34 6.65
C GLN A 271 -15.69 15.72 8.04
N PRO A 272 -16.84 15.05 8.32
CA PRO A 272 -17.05 14.31 9.56
C PRO A 272 -16.08 13.13 9.69
N GLU A 273 -15.86 12.64 10.91
CA GLU A 273 -14.92 11.55 11.19
C GLU A 273 -15.20 10.26 10.42
N GLY A 274 -16.47 9.95 10.16
CA GLY A 274 -16.91 8.76 9.43
C GLY A 274 -17.24 9.01 7.96
N LEU A 275 -16.87 10.17 7.38
CA LEU A 275 -17.09 10.48 5.96
C LEU A 275 -15.78 10.38 5.18
N ILE A 276 -15.81 9.61 4.09
CA ILE A 276 -14.65 9.37 3.22
C ILE A 276 -15.10 9.61 1.78
N ASN A 277 -14.22 10.20 0.97
CA ASN A 277 -14.45 10.34 -0.45
C ASN A 277 -13.22 9.87 -1.24
N TRP A 278 -13.45 8.99 -2.18
CA TRP A 278 -12.43 8.55 -3.10
C TRP A 278 -12.86 8.83 -4.54
N SER A 279 -11.92 8.97 -5.43
CA SER A 279 -12.19 8.95 -6.85
C SER A 279 -11.07 8.30 -7.64
N TYR A 280 -11.44 7.62 -8.74
CA TYR A 280 -10.52 7.07 -9.70
C TYR A 280 -10.85 7.57 -11.09
N TRP A 281 -9.83 7.93 -11.84
CA TRP A 281 -9.93 8.06 -13.28
C TRP A 281 -9.55 6.74 -13.90
N VAL A 282 -10.45 6.17 -14.69
CA VAL A 282 -10.30 4.83 -15.27
C VAL A 282 -10.92 4.76 -16.66
N HIS A 283 -10.37 3.92 -17.52
CA HIS A 283 -11.06 3.56 -18.76
C HIS A 283 -12.10 2.48 -18.49
N ASN A 284 -13.33 2.73 -18.88
CA ASN A 284 -14.43 1.77 -18.89
C ASN A 284 -15.19 1.88 -20.23
N PRO A 285 -14.88 1.01 -21.20
CA PRO A 285 -15.46 1.07 -22.54
C PRO A 285 -16.99 0.93 -22.58
N ASP A 286 -17.60 0.34 -21.54
CA ASP A 286 -19.07 0.21 -21.45
C ASP A 286 -19.74 1.54 -21.08
N ALA A 287 -19.02 2.44 -20.42
CA ALA A 287 -19.49 3.76 -20.02
C ALA A 287 -19.08 4.85 -21.03
N ASP A 288 -17.81 4.85 -21.45
CA ASP A 288 -17.26 5.72 -22.50
C ASP A 288 -16.17 4.93 -23.26
N PRO A 289 -16.38 4.60 -24.55
CA PRO A 289 -15.42 3.81 -25.31
C PRO A 289 -14.16 4.57 -25.71
N GLU A 290 -14.16 5.91 -25.66
CA GLU A 290 -13.06 6.74 -26.14
C GLU A 290 -12.28 7.42 -25.02
N ASN A 291 -12.97 7.83 -23.96
CA ASN A 291 -12.38 8.62 -22.88
C ASN A 291 -12.45 7.88 -21.53
N PRO A 292 -11.56 8.21 -20.60
CA PRO A 292 -11.72 7.74 -19.21
C PRO A 292 -12.97 8.35 -18.58
N ILE A 293 -13.47 7.69 -17.57
CA ILE A 293 -14.53 8.17 -16.68
C ILE A 293 -13.98 8.46 -15.30
N ILE A 294 -14.75 9.20 -14.50
CA ILE A 294 -14.47 9.39 -13.07
C ILE A 294 -15.43 8.53 -12.28
N LEU A 295 -14.89 7.55 -11.54
CA LEU A 295 -15.61 6.89 -10.45
C LEU A 295 -15.40 7.73 -9.20
N PHE A 296 -16.48 8.19 -8.59
CA PHE A 296 -16.44 8.99 -7.38
C PHE A 296 -17.28 8.32 -6.29
N TRP A 297 -16.69 8.10 -5.12
CA TRP A 297 -17.35 7.44 -4.00
C TRP A 297 -17.57 8.39 -2.85
N LEU A 298 -18.80 8.41 -2.35
CA LEU A 298 -19.15 8.93 -1.03
C LEU A 298 -19.36 7.73 -0.11
N ILE A 299 -18.63 7.66 0.99
CA ILE A 299 -18.68 6.55 1.95
C ILE A 299 -18.94 7.14 3.33
N GLN A 300 -19.97 6.65 4.03
CA GLN A 300 -20.37 7.19 5.33
C GLN A 300 -20.65 6.07 6.33
N GLU A 301 -20.03 6.22 7.51
CA GLU A 301 -20.24 5.36 8.67
C GLU A 301 -21.53 5.71 9.40
N GLY A 302 -22.16 4.71 10.03
CA GLY A 302 -23.29 4.90 10.96
C GLY A 302 -24.64 5.10 10.27
N VAL A 303 -24.72 4.93 8.94
CA VAL A 303 -25.93 5.17 8.16
C VAL A 303 -26.23 4.02 7.20
N LYS A 304 -27.48 3.90 6.74
CA LYS A 304 -27.92 2.95 5.72
C LYS A 304 -28.11 3.57 4.33
N ALA A 305 -27.91 4.86 4.24
CA ALA A 305 -27.87 5.63 2.99
C ALA A 305 -27.03 6.89 3.27
N ILE A 306 -26.32 7.38 2.27
CA ILE A 306 -25.58 8.64 2.37
C ILE A 306 -26.53 9.77 2.71
N ASP A 307 -26.14 10.65 3.63
CA ASP A 307 -26.91 11.82 4.00
C ASP A 307 -27.19 12.67 2.75
N PRO A 308 -28.47 12.97 2.46
CA PRO A 308 -28.83 13.80 1.31
C PRO A 308 -28.17 15.20 1.30
N GLU A 309 -27.82 15.76 2.45
CA GLU A 309 -27.09 17.03 2.50
C GLU A 309 -25.66 16.89 1.97
N ILE A 310 -25.08 15.69 2.09
CA ILE A 310 -23.74 15.36 1.56
C ILE A 310 -23.82 15.00 0.08
N SER A 311 -24.78 14.16 -0.32
CA SER A 311 -24.82 13.62 -1.69
C SER A 311 -25.46 14.58 -2.71
N LYS A 312 -26.40 15.43 -2.29
CA LYS A 312 -27.14 16.31 -3.20
C LYS A 312 -26.24 17.23 -4.05
N PRO A 313 -25.19 17.91 -3.54
CA PRO A 313 -24.33 18.74 -4.38
C PRO A 313 -23.70 17.97 -5.56
N PHE A 314 -23.41 16.68 -5.36
CA PHE A 314 -22.84 15.81 -6.39
C PHE A 314 -23.92 15.27 -7.35
N HIS A 315 -25.13 14.99 -6.85
CA HIS A 315 -26.27 14.61 -7.69
C HIS A 315 -26.70 15.76 -8.62
N ASP A 316 -26.62 17.01 -8.15
CA ASP A 316 -26.96 18.20 -8.96
C ASP A 316 -25.98 18.38 -10.15
N LEU A 317 -24.79 17.77 -10.12
CA LEU A 317 -23.86 17.70 -11.26
C LEU A 317 -24.32 16.72 -12.35
N LYS A 318 -25.37 15.94 -12.12
CA LYS A 318 -25.97 14.98 -13.07
C LYS A 318 -24.98 13.89 -13.51
N PRO A 319 -24.49 13.04 -12.59
CA PRO A 319 -23.65 11.90 -12.95
C PRO A 319 -24.35 10.99 -13.96
N ILE A 320 -23.56 10.27 -14.76
CA ILE A 320 -24.04 9.27 -15.72
C ILE A 320 -24.81 8.15 -15.00
N ALA A 321 -24.31 7.77 -13.83
CA ALA A 321 -24.93 6.75 -13.00
C ALA A 321 -24.71 7.04 -11.52
N ILE A 322 -25.67 6.61 -10.68
CA ILE A 322 -25.60 6.61 -9.22
C ILE A 322 -25.97 5.21 -8.75
N THR A 323 -25.07 4.57 -8.00
CA THR A 323 -25.31 3.24 -7.43
C THR A 323 -25.14 3.31 -5.91
N PRO A 324 -26.22 3.34 -5.13
CA PRO A 324 -26.17 3.26 -3.68
C PRO A 324 -26.08 1.81 -3.21
N GLU A 325 -25.25 1.57 -2.21
CA GLU A 325 -25.17 0.29 -1.48
C GLU A 325 -25.09 0.55 0.03
N SER A 326 -25.47 -0.44 0.83
CA SER A 326 -25.30 -0.42 2.28
C SER A 326 -25.00 -1.82 2.82
N GLY A 327 -24.26 -1.86 3.93
CA GLY A 327 -23.82 -3.10 4.54
C GLY A 327 -23.02 -2.82 5.81
N ASP A 328 -21.88 -3.49 5.96
CA ASP A 328 -21.00 -3.27 7.10
C ASP A 328 -19.56 -2.96 6.64
N TYR A 329 -18.68 -2.68 7.61
CA TYR A 329 -17.27 -2.33 7.37
C TYR A 329 -16.55 -3.29 6.41
N ARG A 330 -16.91 -4.57 6.41
CA ARG A 330 -16.26 -5.60 5.58
C ARG A 330 -16.66 -5.53 4.11
N ASP A 331 -17.73 -4.80 3.77
CA ASP A 331 -18.17 -4.60 2.40
C ASP A 331 -17.39 -3.48 1.69
N LEU A 332 -16.71 -2.59 2.44
CA LEU A 332 -16.03 -1.41 1.90
C LEU A 332 -15.02 -1.76 0.80
N ALA A 333 -14.20 -2.77 1.03
CA ALA A 333 -13.18 -3.19 0.06
C ALA A 333 -13.82 -3.71 -1.25
N ARG A 334 -14.95 -4.45 -1.15
CA ARG A 334 -15.69 -4.94 -2.32
C ARG A 334 -16.32 -3.79 -3.11
N TRP A 335 -16.94 -2.84 -2.42
CA TRP A 335 -17.55 -1.68 -3.07
C TRP A 335 -16.55 -0.80 -3.80
N THR A 336 -15.34 -0.68 -3.26
CA THR A 336 -14.24 0.11 -3.86
C THR A 336 -13.28 -0.71 -4.73
N GLN A 337 -13.62 -1.98 -5.02
CA GLN A 337 -12.90 -2.89 -5.93
C GLN A 337 -11.44 -3.18 -5.52
N ILE A 338 -11.20 -3.31 -4.22
CA ILE A 338 -9.90 -3.64 -3.61
C ILE A 338 -9.99 -4.83 -2.63
N ASP A 339 -11.04 -5.65 -2.78
CA ASP A 339 -11.20 -6.92 -2.06
C ASP A 339 -10.21 -7.98 -2.54
N ILE A 340 -10.22 -9.14 -1.87
CA ILE A 340 -9.25 -10.21 -2.13
C ILE A 340 -9.30 -10.78 -3.55
N ASP A 341 -10.46 -10.69 -4.23
CA ASP A 341 -10.68 -11.21 -5.57
C ASP A 341 -10.48 -10.14 -6.65
N ALA A 342 -10.40 -8.86 -6.26
CA ALA A 342 -10.24 -7.73 -7.17
C ALA A 342 -8.86 -7.69 -7.84
N ALA A 343 -8.78 -7.01 -9.00
CA ALA A 343 -7.55 -6.90 -9.80
C ALA A 343 -6.31 -6.40 -9.01
N PRO A 344 -6.41 -5.42 -8.10
CA PRO A 344 -5.27 -5.00 -7.29
C PRO A 344 -4.68 -6.09 -6.40
N CYS A 345 -5.43 -7.16 -6.10
CA CYS A 345 -4.96 -8.29 -5.31
C CYS A 345 -4.34 -9.42 -6.13
N GLN A 346 -4.36 -9.32 -7.46
CA GLN A 346 -3.82 -10.34 -8.35
C GLN A 346 -2.36 -10.03 -8.73
N LYS A 347 -1.51 -11.06 -8.69
CA LYS A 347 -0.12 -10.97 -9.15
C LYS A 347 -0.05 -11.44 -10.61
N SER A 348 -0.49 -10.58 -11.51
CA SER A 348 -0.69 -10.88 -12.93
C SER A 348 0.56 -10.67 -13.81
N GLY A 349 1.73 -10.40 -13.20
CA GLY A 349 2.99 -10.18 -13.93
C GLY A 349 3.03 -8.84 -14.67
N LEU A 350 2.26 -7.86 -14.23
CA LEU A 350 2.24 -6.51 -14.79
C LEU A 350 3.28 -5.60 -14.11
N VAL A 351 3.59 -4.52 -14.79
CA VAL A 351 4.34 -3.39 -14.25
C VAL A 351 3.34 -2.36 -13.73
N ASN A 352 3.49 -1.95 -12.46
CA ASN A 352 2.53 -1.10 -11.74
C ASN A 352 3.24 0.02 -10.95
N PRO A 353 4.00 0.93 -11.58
CA PRO A 353 4.61 2.06 -10.90
C PRO A 353 3.53 3.05 -10.42
N ARG A 354 3.73 3.61 -9.23
CA ARG A 354 2.89 4.66 -8.66
C ARG A 354 3.69 5.93 -8.44
N PHE A 355 3.02 7.07 -8.55
CA PHE A 355 3.63 8.39 -8.43
C PHE A 355 2.84 9.22 -7.42
N PRO A 356 2.92 8.92 -6.11
CA PRO A 356 2.06 9.54 -5.12
C PRO A 356 2.42 10.98 -4.85
N LEU A 357 1.40 11.73 -4.43
CA LEU A 357 1.51 13.10 -3.95
C LEU A 357 0.39 13.35 -2.93
N TYR A 358 0.72 14.06 -1.85
CA TYR A 358 -0.27 14.61 -0.95
C TYR A 358 -0.69 16.02 -1.36
N LEU A 359 -1.99 16.31 -1.20
CA LEU A 359 -2.58 17.61 -1.45
C LEU A 359 -3.41 18.06 -0.25
N GLN A 360 -3.54 19.38 -0.05
CA GLN A 360 -4.47 19.96 0.93
C GLN A 360 -5.85 20.25 0.30
N GLU A 361 -5.87 20.57 -0.99
CA GLU A 361 -7.08 20.79 -1.76
C GLU A 361 -6.83 20.49 -3.26
N TYR A 362 -7.91 20.36 -4.01
CA TYR A 362 -7.83 20.20 -5.47
C TYR A 362 -7.69 21.57 -6.15
N ASN A 363 -6.58 21.83 -6.82
CA ASN A 363 -6.50 22.95 -7.77
C ASN A 363 -7.23 22.56 -9.06
N VAL A 364 -8.41 23.15 -9.28
CA VAL A 364 -9.35 22.73 -10.35
C VAL A 364 -8.73 22.83 -11.74
N THR A 365 -7.96 23.88 -12.00
CA THR A 365 -7.27 24.08 -13.27
C THR A 365 -6.21 23.00 -13.48
N ALA A 366 -5.41 22.71 -12.45
CA ALA A 366 -4.41 21.65 -12.53
C ALA A 366 -5.04 20.25 -12.69
N MET A 367 -6.20 20.02 -12.06
CA MET A 367 -6.97 18.78 -12.26
C MET A 367 -7.40 18.60 -13.72
N LYS A 368 -7.82 19.69 -14.39
CA LYS A 368 -8.17 19.64 -15.83
C LYS A 368 -6.94 19.35 -16.70
N ILE A 369 -5.82 20.00 -16.43
CA ILE A 369 -4.57 19.77 -17.18
C ILE A 369 -4.10 18.31 -16.99
N ALA A 370 -4.11 17.81 -15.74
CA ALA A 370 -3.76 16.42 -15.43
C ALA A 370 -4.73 15.42 -16.09
N TRP A 371 -6.03 15.74 -16.13
CA TRP A 371 -7.02 14.92 -16.83
C TRP A 371 -6.71 14.81 -18.32
N ASP A 372 -6.42 15.92 -18.98
CA ASP A 372 -6.13 15.94 -20.42
C ASP A 372 -4.90 15.09 -20.74
N LEU A 373 -3.84 15.22 -19.94
CA LEU A 373 -2.64 14.40 -20.07
C LEU A 373 -2.95 12.91 -19.82
N PHE A 374 -3.63 12.59 -18.73
CA PHE A 374 -4.00 11.21 -18.41
C PHE A 374 -4.83 10.59 -19.53
N SER A 375 -5.86 11.28 -20.02
CA SER A 375 -6.71 10.79 -21.11
C SER A 375 -5.94 10.52 -22.39
N ALA A 376 -5.03 11.42 -22.77
CA ALA A 376 -4.22 11.28 -23.98
C ALA A 376 -3.22 10.12 -23.89
N GLU A 377 -2.54 9.96 -22.75
CA GLU A 377 -1.46 9.00 -22.61
C GLU A 377 -1.95 7.58 -22.23
N THR A 378 -3.15 7.45 -21.65
CA THR A 378 -3.71 6.15 -21.24
C THR A 378 -4.90 5.71 -22.11
N GLY A 379 -5.14 6.36 -23.24
CA GLY A 379 -6.25 6.05 -24.14
C GLY A 379 -6.31 4.56 -24.55
N PRO A 380 -7.47 4.10 -25.07
CA PRO A 380 -7.74 2.66 -25.30
C PRO A 380 -6.75 1.96 -26.22
N GLN A 381 -6.09 2.71 -27.11
CA GLN A 381 -5.11 2.18 -28.08
C GLN A 381 -3.65 2.24 -27.58
N THR A 382 -3.43 2.74 -26.35
CA THR A 382 -2.09 2.84 -25.77
C THR A 382 -1.75 1.60 -24.94
N PRO A 383 -0.46 1.31 -24.71
CA PRO A 383 -0.04 0.24 -23.80
C PRO A 383 -0.49 0.45 -22.35
N PHE A 384 -0.91 1.67 -22.00
CA PHE A 384 -1.25 2.13 -20.66
C PHE A 384 -2.76 2.21 -20.39
N SER A 385 -3.59 1.60 -21.24
CA SER A 385 -5.07 1.70 -21.19
C SER A 385 -5.70 1.13 -19.91
N THR A 386 -4.96 0.35 -19.11
CA THR A 386 -5.42 -0.17 -17.81
C THR A 386 -4.92 0.65 -16.62
N SER A 387 -4.34 1.82 -16.87
CA SER A 387 -3.88 2.73 -15.83
C SER A 387 -5.03 3.37 -15.06
N ILE A 388 -4.73 3.77 -13.82
CA ILE A 388 -5.70 4.40 -12.92
C ILE A 388 -5.05 5.64 -12.31
N PHE A 389 -5.79 6.73 -12.17
CA PHE A 389 -5.36 7.83 -11.32
C PHE A 389 -6.24 7.87 -10.08
N MET A 390 -5.65 7.60 -8.92
CA MET A 390 -6.34 7.49 -7.64
C MET A 390 -6.29 8.80 -6.86
N PHE A 391 -7.41 9.13 -6.19
CA PHE A 391 -7.54 10.23 -5.25
C PHE A 391 -8.27 9.71 -4.02
N GLU A 392 -7.60 9.72 -2.89
CA GLU A 392 -8.08 9.14 -1.64
C GLU A 392 -8.25 10.26 -0.60
N GLY A 393 -9.47 10.76 -0.43
CA GLY A 393 -9.86 11.75 0.58
C GLY A 393 -10.34 11.05 1.84
N TYR A 394 -9.42 10.77 2.76
CA TYR A 394 -9.75 10.24 4.08
C TYR A 394 -10.18 11.33 5.05
N SER A 395 -10.99 10.95 6.05
CA SER A 395 -11.16 11.81 7.22
C SER A 395 -9.85 11.91 8.02
N THR A 396 -9.50 13.12 8.46
CA THR A 396 -8.18 13.42 9.05
C THR A 396 -8.22 13.94 10.47
N GLN A 397 -9.40 14.01 11.13
CA GLN A 397 -9.55 14.65 12.47
C GLN A 397 -8.60 14.04 13.50
N ALA A 398 -8.65 12.73 13.74
CA ALA A 398 -7.75 12.10 14.70
C ALA A 398 -6.30 12.10 14.25
N VAL A 399 -6.04 12.04 12.94
CA VAL A 399 -4.67 12.12 12.40
C VAL A 399 -4.03 13.47 12.73
N ARG A 400 -4.76 14.56 12.52
CA ARG A 400 -4.33 15.94 12.84
C ARG A 400 -4.23 16.21 14.33
N GLY A 401 -5.04 15.52 15.15
CA GLY A 401 -5.02 15.64 16.60
C GLY A 401 -3.77 15.02 17.26
N ILE A 402 -2.99 14.23 16.54
CA ILE A 402 -1.78 13.59 17.05
C ILE A 402 -0.57 14.48 16.80
N ASN A 403 0.26 14.66 17.82
CA ASN A 403 1.47 15.49 17.75
C ASN A 403 2.42 15.00 16.65
N ASP A 404 2.78 15.86 15.71
CA ASP A 404 3.67 15.59 14.57
C ASP A 404 5.05 15.05 14.98
N ARG A 405 5.53 15.43 16.18
CA ARG A 405 6.81 14.97 16.70
C ARG A 405 6.75 13.60 17.36
N SER A 406 5.57 12.97 17.45
CA SER A 406 5.39 11.67 18.12
C SER A 406 5.76 10.46 17.23
N ALA A 407 5.97 10.67 15.94
CA ALA A 407 6.26 9.65 14.96
C ALA A 407 7.13 10.19 13.80
N ALA A 408 7.78 9.30 13.07
CA ALA A 408 8.51 9.66 11.85
C ALA A 408 7.57 10.00 10.68
N PHE A 409 6.32 9.52 10.69
CA PHE A 409 5.31 9.93 9.70
C PHE A 409 5.04 11.44 9.77
N ALA A 410 5.30 12.17 8.67
CA ALA A 410 5.32 13.63 8.64
C ALA A 410 4.00 14.27 8.19
N PHE A 411 3.15 13.56 7.44
CA PHE A 411 2.10 14.16 6.59
C PHE A 411 0.72 14.15 7.25
N ARG A 412 0.63 14.61 8.52
CA ARG A 412 -0.62 14.59 9.29
C ARG A 412 -1.61 15.68 8.90
N HIS A 413 -1.16 16.70 8.19
CA HIS A 413 -1.96 17.87 7.81
C HIS A 413 -2.38 17.86 6.33
N GLN A 414 -2.15 16.75 5.63
CA GLN A 414 -2.60 16.57 4.26
C GLN A 414 -4.00 15.94 4.24
N ASP A 415 -4.83 16.33 3.26
CA ASP A 415 -6.22 15.90 3.19
C ASP A 415 -6.48 14.83 2.13
N ILE A 416 -5.70 14.87 1.05
CA ILE A 416 -5.89 14.02 -0.11
C ILE A 416 -4.58 13.30 -0.41
N LEU A 417 -4.62 11.98 -0.54
CA LEU A 417 -3.55 11.20 -1.14
C LEU A 417 -3.90 10.95 -2.59
N THR A 418 -3.03 11.36 -3.50
CA THR A 418 -3.20 11.09 -4.93
C THR A 418 -2.09 10.15 -5.42
N ALA A 419 -2.38 9.31 -6.41
CA ALA A 419 -1.39 8.46 -7.03
C ALA A 419 -1.78 8.06 -8.46
N PRO A 420 -1.15 8.62 -9.51
CA PRO A 420 -1.16 7.97 -10.81
C PRO A 420 -0.54 6.58 -10.70
N LEU A 421 -1.24 5.58 -11.18
CA LEU A 421 -0.81 4.20 -11.32
C LEU A 421 -0.77 3.87 -12.80
N ILE A 422 0.44 3.80 -13.36
CA ILE A 422 0.64 3.57 -14.79
C ILE A 422 0.90 2.09 -15.01
N THR A 423 -0.11 1.37 -15.49
CA THR A 423 -0.07 -0.10 -15.62
C THR A 423 0.20 -0.52 -17.06
N TYR A 424 1.13 -1.46 -17.26
CA TYR A 424 1.47 -1.99 -18.58
C TYR A 424 2.12 -3.38 -18.49
N LYS A 425 2.28 -4.03 -19.66
CA LYS A 425 2.95 -5.32 -19.76
C LYS A 425 4.47 -5.14 -19.78
N PRO A 426 5.25 -5.97 -19.04
CA PRO A 426 6.71 -5.88 -19.03
C PRO A 426 7.33 -6.31 -20.38
N GLY A 427 8.60 -5.95 -20.58
CA GLY A 427 9.42 -6.44 -21.68
C GLY A 427 9.97 -5.36 -22.62
N ASP A 428 9.60 -4.10 -22.43
CA ASP A 428 10.16 -2.98 -23.20
C ASP A 428 10.58 -1.84 -22.26
N THR A 429 11.89 -1.63 -22.14
CA THR A 429 12.47 -0.57 -21.28
C THR A 429 12.09 0.85 -21.73
N LYS A 430 11.66 1.04 -22.98
CA LYS A 430 11.12 2.34 -23.43
C LYS A 430 9.74 2.60 -22.81
N LEU A 431 8.95 1.56 -22.57
CA LEU A 431 7.70 1.69 -21.85
C LEU A 431 7.95 2.00 -20.37
N ASP A 432 8.98 1.42 -19.75
CA ASP A 432 9.37 1.73 -18.37
C ASP A 432 9.67 3.23 -18.24
N GLN A 433 10.48 3.79 -19.16
CA GLN A 433 10.80 5.21 -19.17
C GLN A 433 9.56 6.07 -19.45
N LYS A 434 8.76 5.71 -20.46
CA LYS A 434 7.55 6.46 -20.80
C LYS A 434 6.55 6.48 -19.67
N ALA A 435 6.35 5.35 -18.96
CA ALA A 435 5.48 5.28 -17.78
C ALA A 435 5.98 6.18 -16.64
N ALA A 436 7.31 6.20 -16.43
CA ALA A 436 7.93 7.09 -15.45
C ALA A 436 7.74 8.58 -15.82
N ASP A 437 7.89 8.93 -17.09
CA ASP A 437 7.69 10.30 -17.57
C ASP A 437 6.23 10.75 -17.37
N ILE A 438 5.25 9.95 -17.81
CA ILE A 438 3.81 10.22 -17.63
C ILE A 438 3.48 10.39 -16.15
N GLY A 439 3.86 9.44 -15.31
CA GLY A 439 3.51 9.47 -13.89
C GLY A 439 4.16 10.64 -13.16
N ASN A 440 5.43 10.95 -13.45
CA ASN A 440 6.12 12.12 -12.90
C ASN A 440 5.47 13.42 -13.36
N GLU A 441 5.11 13.54 -14.64
CA GLU A 441 4.47 14.75 -15.18
C GLU A 441 3.10 14.98 -14.53
N LEU A 442 2.27 13.93 -14.39
CA LEU A 442 0.97 14.02 -13.73
C LEU A 442 1.10 14.52 -12.28
N ARG A 443 2.00 13.94 -11.48
CA ARG A 443 2.19 14.43 -10.10
C ARG A 443 2.81 15.82 -10.05
N GLN A 444 3.68 16.16 -11.00
CA GLN A 444 4.33 17.47 -11.05
C GLN A 444 3.35 18.61 -11.38
N ILE A 445 2.39 18.37 -12.27
CA ILE A 445 1.28 19.31 -12.55
C ILE A 445 0.55 19.67 -11.27
N LEU A 446 0.18 18.66 -10.48
CA LEU A 446 -0.55 18.85 -9.22
C LEU A 446 0.33 19.49 -8.13
N HIS A 447 1.60 19.10 -8.05
CA HIS A 447 2.54 19.65 -7.07
C HIS A 447 2.79 21.15 -7.32
N GLN A 448 3.08 21.56 -8.53
CA GLN A 448 3.31 22.97 -8.87
C GLN A 448 2.09 23.84 -8.56
N ALA A 449 0.90 23.29 -8.71
CA ALA A 449 -0.35 23.99 -8.43
C ALA A 449 -0.77 23.96 -6.95
N SER A 450 -0.12 23.15 -6.11
CA SER A 450 -0.42 23.05 -4.68
C SER A 450 0.14 24.20 -3.85
N GLY A 451 1.09 24.95 -4.38
CA GLY A 451 1.81 26.02 -3.68
C GLY A 451 2.81 25.53 -2.62
N GLN A 452 3.03 24.21 -2.50
CA GLN A 452 4.01 23.62 -1.59
C GLN A 452 5.41 23.69 -2.22
N SER A 453 6.44 24.05 -1.43
CA SER A 453 7.83 24.08 -1.89
C SER A 453 8.38 22.70 -2.15
N GLU A 454 8.12 21.78 -1.21
CA GLU A 454 8.60 20.40 -1.26
C GLU A 454 7.45 19.43 -1.56
N MET A 455 7.76 18.39 -2.32
CA MET A 455 6.79 17.36 -2.65
C MET A 455 6.61 16.42 -1.44
N SER A 456 5.38 16.28 -0.98
CA SER A 456 5.01 15.34 0.09
C SER A 456 4.53 14.03 -0.52
N VAL A 457 5.24 12.92 -0.25
CA VAL A 457 5.05 11.62 -0.91
C VAL A 457 4.73 10.53 0.11
N TYR A 458 3.66 9.78 -0.12
CA TYR A 458 3.36 8.60 0.69
C TYR A 458 4.31 7.45 0.37
N LEU A 459 5.23 7.15 1.28
CA LEU A 459 6.28 6.15 1.10
C LEU A 459 5.76 4.79 0.61
N ASN A 460 4.61 4.32 1.12
CA ASN A 460 4.06 3.01 0.74
C ASN A 460 3.59 2.94 -0.73
N TYR A 461 3.45 4.07 -1.40
CA TYR A 461 3.09 4.19 -2.81
C TYR A 461 4.27 4.70 -3.66
N ALA A 462 5.39 5.10 -3.05
CA ALA A 462 6.50 5.77 -3.71
C ALA A 462 7.00 5.01 -4.95
N TYR A 463 7.40 5.76 -5.96
CA TYR A 463 8.05 5.23 -7.15
C TYR A 463 9.49 4.80 -6.87
N GLY A 464 10.25 5.62 -6.12
CA GLY A 464 11.61 5.32 -5.69
C GLY A 464 12.69 6.22 -6.30
N ASN A 465 12.30 7.25 -7.06
CA ASN A 465 13.18 8.31 -7.55
C ASN A 465 13.05 9.62 -6.78
N GLU A 466 12.16 9.64 -5.78
CA GLU A 466 11.98 10.78 -4.91
C GLU A 466 13.14 10.90 -3.90
N GLU A 467 13.41 12.13 -3.48
CA GLU A 467 14.38 12.39 -2.41
C GLU A 467 13.82 11.96 -1.03
N PRO A 468 14.67 11.54 -0.09
CA PRO A 468 14.24 11.11 1.25
C PRO A 468 13.40 12.15 2.01
N VAL A 469 13.62 13.45 1.77
CA VAL A 469 12.81 14.53 2.35
C VAL A 469 11.35 14.46 1.90
N SER A 470 11.11 14.02 0.68
CA SER A 470 9.74 13.83 0.17
C SER A 470 9.01 12.69 0.89
N TRP A 471 9.72 11.64 1.35
CA TRP A 471 9.12 10.50 2.06
C TRP A 471 8.92 10.72 3.55
N TYR A 472 9.84 11.51 4.17
CA TYR A 472 9.95 11.61 5.62
C TYR A 472 9.74 13.02 6.18
N GLY A 473 9.47 14.02 5.31
CA GLY A 473 9.37 15.43 5.68
C GLY A 473 10.72 16.15 5.60
N ASP A 474 10.65 17.45 5.34
CA ASP A 474 11.79 18.33 5.06
C ASP A 474 12.38 19.03 6.32
N GLU A 475 11.75 18.80 7.49
CA GLU A 475 12.25 19.43 8.71
C GLU A 475 13.62 18.85 9.13
N ASP A 476 14.62 19.70 9.28
CA ASP A 476 16.00 19.34 9.66
C ASP A 476 16.06 18.39 10.87
N TRP A 477 15.30 18.71 11.93
CA TRP A 477 15.28 17.90 13.15
C TRP A 477 14.82 16.45 12.89
N ARG A 478 13.93 16.24 11.91
CA ARG A 478 13.39 14.93 11.56
C ARG A 478 14.42 14.13 10.78
N GLN A 479 15.05 14.77 9.80
CA GLN A 479 16.12 14.17 9.00
C GLN A 479 17.33 13.81 9.86
N ASP A 480 17.78 14.71 10.74
CA ASP A 480 18.89 14.46 11.67
C ASP A 480 18.59 13.31 12.63
N ARG A 481 17.37 13.24 13.14
CA ARG A 481 16.93 12.15 14.01
C ARG A 481 16.91 10.81 13.28
N LEU A 482 16.39 10.76 12.05
CA LEU A 482 16.40 9.54 11.23
C LEU A 482 17.82 9.07 10.96
N LYS A 483 18.71 9.94 10.52
CA LYS A 483 20.14 9.64 10.29
C LYS A 483 20.84 9.13 11.56
N SER A 484 20.60 9.79 12.68
CA SER A 484 21.16 9.38 13.97
C SER A 484 20.71 7.97 14.37
N LEU A 485 19.42 7.68 14.24
CA LEU A 485 18.85 6.37 14.54
C LEU A 485 19.32 5.30 13.53
N LYS A 486 19.41 5.63 12.25
CA LYS A 486 19.94 4.72 11.22
C LYS A 486 21.40 4.32 11.55
N ASN A 487 22.25 5.28 11.84
CA ASN A 487 23.63 5.05 12.23
C ASN A 487 23.75 4.19 13.52
N LYS A 488 22.82 4.36 14.46
CA LYS A 488 22.80 3.58 15.71
C LYS A 488 22.33 2.14 15.53
N TYR A 489 21.25 1.92 14.75
CA TYR A 489 20.56 0.64 14.70
C TYR A 489 20.82 -0.19 13.45
N ASP A 490 21.22 0.44 12.35
CA ASP A 490 21.59 -0.22 11.10
C ASP A 490 22.77 0.46 10.39
N PRO A 491 23.95 0.57 11.06
CA PRO A 491 25.10 1.30 10.53
C PRO A 491 25.69 0.72 9.23
N LYS A 492 25.30 -0.50 8.86
CA LYS A 492 25.72 -1.17 7.62
C LYS A 492 24.67 -1.10 6.50
N GLY A 493 23.55 -0.41 6.72
CA GLY A 493 22.50 -0.24 5.73
C GLY A 493 21.84 -1.55 5.28
N LYS A 494 21.72 -2.55 6.16
CA LYS A 494 21.10 -3.84 5.82
C LYS A 494 19.60 -3.70 5.45
N PHE A 495 18.94 -2.67 5.98
CA PHE A 495 17.52 -2.33 5.69
C PHE A 495 17.43 -1.07 4.82
N SER A 496 17.97 -1.10 3.60
CA SER A 496 18.02 0.06 2.70
C SER A 496 17.40 -0.22 1.32
N PHE A 497 16.50 -1.21 1.23
CA PHE A 497 15.84 -1.57 -0.02
C PHE A 497 14.45 -0.95 -0.20
N PHE A 498 13.82 -0.47 0.87
CA PHE A 498 12.49 0.15 0.80
C PHE A 498 12.55 1.56 1.40
N GLY A 499 12.50 2.59 0.56
CA GLY A 499 12.57 3.99 0.99
C GLY A 499 13.75 4.28 1.94
N PRO A 500 14.99 4.18 1.47
CA PRO A 500 16.15 4.28 2.35
C PRO A 500 16.25 5.65 3.02
N VAL A 501 16.50 5.66 4.33
CA VAL A 501 16.97 6.85 5.06
C VAL A 501 18.40 7.13 4.62
N ALA A 502 18.68 8.38 4.24
CA ALA A 502 19.97 8.82 3.70
C ALA A 502 21.08 8.86 4.78
#